data_fcb5255eb507f086440c295f2aaeeb3a
#
_entry.id   fcb5255eb507f086440c295f2aaeeb3a
#
_cell.length_a   1.000
_cell.length_b   1.000
_cell.length_c   1.000
_cell.angle_alpha   90.00
_cell.angle_beta   90.00
_cell.angle_gamma   90.00
#
_symmetry.space_group_name_H-M   'P 1'
#
loop_
_entity.id
_entity.type
_entity.pdbx_description
1 polymer ?
#
loop_
_entity_poly.entity_id
_entity_poly.type
_entity_poly.pdbx_seq_one_letter_code
_entity_poly.pdbx_strand_id
1 'polypeptide(L)'
;MFSSRTNWDLRSSRLFSLLQRKRQQCEEIIDLTESNPTRCHFAYHPQSILKAHSTERSLVYEPDPKGLSSARLAVADFYRAHGITIDPECLVLTSSTSEAYSFLFRLLCNERESVLVPKPSYPLFNDLCRLSD
;
A
#
# COMPACT_ATOMS: atom_id res chain seq x y z
N MET A 1 -11.89 26.26 -4.13
CA MET A 1 -12.75 25.56 -3.15
C MET A 1 -12.46 24.08 -3.29
N PHE A 2 -12.12 23.39 -2.20
CA PHE A 2 -11.83 21.95 -2.25
C PHE A 2 -13.14 21.15 -2.12
N SER A 3 -13.11 19.88 -2.56
CA SER A 3 -14.23 18.97 -2.41
C SER A 3 -14.54 18.72 -0.93
N SER A 4 -15.84 18.54 -0.61
CA SER A 4 -16.28 18.16 0.75
C SER A 4 -15.72 16.80 1.18
N ARG A 5 -15.35 15.93 0.23
CA ARG A 5 -14.69 14.64 0.49
C ARG A 5 -13.33 14.81 1.20
N THR A 6 -12.66 15.95 1.02
CA THR A 6 -11.36 16.24 1.63
C THR A 6 -11.46 17.07 2.92
N ASN A 7 -12.65 17.17 3.51
CA ASN A 7 -12.85 17.85 4.78
C ASN A 7 -12.45 16.93 5.96
N TRP A 8 -11.15 16.71 6.10
CA TRP A 8 -10.57 15.88 7.13
C TRP A 8 -10.21 16.69 8.37
N ASP A 9 -10.23 16.03 9.52
CA ASP A 9 -9.65 16.59 10.73
C ASP A 9 -8.13 16.48 10.67
N LEU A 10 -7.47 17.57 10.35
CA LEU A 10 -6.01 17.66 10.23
C LEU A 10 -5.31 17.89 11.59
N ARG A 11 -6.02 17.89 12.69
CA ARG A 11 -5.41 18.06 14.02
C ARG A 11 -4.55 16.83 14.34
N SER A 12 -3.37 17.11 14.89
CA SER A 12 -2.49 16.06 15.37
C SER A 12 -3.17 15.19 16.43
N SER A 13 -3.06 13.89 16.34
CA SER A 13 -3.58 12.99 17.36
C SER A 13 -2.89 13.26 18.71
N ARG A 14 -3.59 12.97 19.80
CA ARG A 14 -3.04 13.10 21.16
C ARG A 14 -1.76 12.27 21.34
N LEU A 15 -1.73 11.08 20.75
CA LEU A 15 -0.55 10.20 20.78
C LEU A 15 0.63 10.84 20.03
N PHE A 16 0.40 11.37 18.84
CA PHE A 16 1.46 12.03 18.06
C PHE A 16 2.03 13.25 18.80
N SER A 17 1.16 14.08 19.38
CA SER A 17 1.58 15.27 20.16
C SER A 17 2.39 14.87 21.41
N LEU A 18 2.00 13.77 22.09
CA LEU A 18 2.75 13.23 23.22
C LEU A 18 4.13 12.72 22.79
N LEU A 19 4.19 11.95 21.68
CA LEU A 19 5.43 11.42 21.13
C LEU A 19 6.41 12.55 20.77
N GLN A 20 5.92 13.59 20.10
CA GLN A 20 6.71 14.77 19.76
C GLN A 20 7.29 15.44 21.01
N ARG A 21 6.48 15.64 22.05
CA ARG A 21 6.95 16.24 23.30
C ARG A 21 8.04 15.41 23.97
N LYS A 22 7.85 14.08 24.04
CA LYS A 22 8.84 13.20 24.65
C LYS A 22 10.17 13.18 23.87
N ARG A 23 10.10 13.20 22.55
CA ARG A 23 11.30 13.33 21.72
C ARG A 23 12.05 14.66 21.96
N GLN A 24 11.30 15.76 22.12
CA GLN A 24 11.90 17.07 22.48
C GLN A 24 12.57 17.08 23.86
N GLN A 25 12.05 16.27 24.78
CA GLN A 25 12.61 16.12 26.13
C GLN A 25 13.79 15.13 26.19
N CYS A 26 14.24 14.61 25.04
CA CYS A 26 15.28 13.58 24.93
C CYS A 26 14.98 12.32 25.77
N GLU A 27 13.72 12.01 26.03
CA GLU A 27 13.34 10.77 26.69
C GLU A 27 13.55 9.57 25.77
N GLU A 28 14.05 8.48 26.34
CA GLU A 28 14.18 7.21 25.60
C GLU A 28 12.81 6.68 25.22
N ILE A 29 12.62 6.37 23.93
CA ILE A 29 11.37 5.84 23.40
C ILE A 29 11.67 4.53 22.69
N ILE A 30 11.06 3.45 23.19
CA ILE A 30 11.07 2.16 22.50
C ILE A 30 9.95 2.16 21.48
N ASP A 31 10.30 2.27 20.20
CA ASP A 31 9.32 2.28 19.11
C ASP A 31 9.06 0.85 18.61
N LEU A 32 7.93 0.29 19.00
CA LEU A 32 7.48 -1.04 18.57
C LEU A 32 6.67 -1.00 17.25
N THR A 33 6.56 0.17 16.62
CA THR A 33 5.80 0.36 15.38
C THR A 33 6.69 0.44 14.14
N GLU A 34 8.02 0.29 14.29
CA GLU A 34 8.94 0.32 13.16
C GLU A 34 8.66 -0.86 12.21
N SER A 35 8.12 -0.54 11.05
CA SER A 35 7.76 -1.52 10.01
C SER A 35 8.56 -1.34 8.73
N ASN A 36 9.51 -0.38 8.71
CA ASN A 36 10.35 -0.16 7.54
C ASN A 36 11.43 -1.25 7.43
N PRO A 37 11.34 -2.16 6.45
CA PRO A 37 12.28 -3.27 6.34
C PRO A 37 13.72 -2.81 6.12
N THR A 38 13.94 -1.61 5.56
CA THR A 38 15.29 -1.07 5.37
C THR A 38 15.96 -0.63 6.68
N ARG A 39 15.19 -0.46 7.76
CA ARG A 39 15.67 -0.14 9.12
C ARG A 39 15.77 -1.35 10.03
N CYS A 40 15.24 -2.51 9.58
CA CYS A 40 15.26 -3.75 10.35
C CYS A 40 16.53 -4.58 10.15
N HIS A 41 17.58 -4.02 9.57
CA HIS A 41 18.87 -4.66 9.34
C HIS A 41 18.80 -5.96 8.51
N PHE A 42 17.81 -6.10 7.63
CA PHE A 42 17.76 -7.23 6.69
C PHE A 42 18.93 -7.14 5.69
N ALA A 43 19.57 -8.27 5.44
CA ALA A 43 20.62 -8.38 4.43
C ALA A 43 20.01 -8.40 3.02
N TYR A 44 19.96 -7.25 2.38
CA TYR A 44 19.58 -7.16 0.96
C TYR A 44 20.79 -7.40 0.06
N HIS A 45 20.56 -7.91 -1.15
CA HIS A 45 21.53 -7.97 -2.22
C HIS A 45 21.37 -6.77 -3.17
N PRO A 46 21.99 -5.61 -2.87
CA PRO A 46 21.67 -4.37 -3.57
C PRO A 46 21.95 -4.44 -5.07
N GLN A 47 23.05 -5.09 -5.47
CA GLN A 47 23.40 -5.22 -6.88
C GLN A 47 22.38 -6.04 -7.67
N SER A 48 21.83 -7.12 -7.11
CA SER A 48 20.79 -7.93 -7.76
C SER A 48 19.50 -7.14 -7.94
N ILE A 49 19.12 -6.37 -6.92
CA ILE A 49 17.92 -5.51 -6.95
C ILE A 49 18.09 -4.41 -8.00
N LEU A 50 19.21 -3.69 -7.96
CA LEU A 50 19.49 -2.61 -8.92
C LEU A 50 19.55 -3.12 -10.35
N LYS A 51 20.19 -4.28 -10.57
CA LYS A 51 20.26 -4.91 -11.91
C LYS A 51 18.87 -5.29 -12.42
N ALA A 52 17.97 -5.75 -11.56
CA ALA A 52 16.61 -6.10 -11.94
C ALA A 52 15.81 -4.88 -12.43
N HIS A 53 16.11 -3.69 -11.93
CA HIS A 53 15.48 -2.43 -12.35
C HIS A 53 16.17 -1.75 -13.53
N SER A 54 17.43 -2.09 -13.81
CA SER A 54 18.25 -1.45 -14.86
C SER A 54 18.28 -2.32 -16.10
N THR A 55 17.15 -2.47 -16.77
CA THR A 55 17.03 -3.24 -18.03
C THR A 55 16.54 -2.35 -19.16
N GLU A 56 16.99 -2.59 -20.41
CA GLU A 56 16.52 -1.86 -21.59
C GLU A 56 14.99 -1.99 -21.76
N ARG A 57 14.42 -3.09 -21.32
CA ARG A 57 12.98 -3.33 -21.36
C ARG A 57 12.19 -2.32 -20.54
N SER A 58 12.78 -1.75 -19.49
CA SER A 58 12.12 -0.71 -18.67
C SER A 58 11.96 0.63 -19.40
N LEU A 59 12.62 0.80 -20.56
CA LEU A 59 12.49 1.97 -21.43
C LEU A 59 11.37 1.83 -22.46
N VAL A 60 10.78 0.64 -22.59
CA VAL A 60 9.70 0.39 -23.55
C VAL A 60 8.36 0.71 -22.91
N TYR A 61 7.61 1.61 -23.52
CA TYR A 61 6.24 1.90 -23.11
C TYR A 61 5.28 0.84 -23.66
N GLU A 62 4.82 -0.03 -22.79
CA GLU A 62 3.92 -1.15 -23.12
C GLU A 62 2.78 -1.19 -22.10
N PRO A 63 1.75 -0.34 -22.28
CA PRO A 63 0.63 -0.28 -21.33
C PRO A 63 -0.23 -1.54 -21.43
N ASP A 64 -0.52 -2.13 -20.28
CA ASP A 64 -1.46 -3.25 -20.13
C ASP A 64 -2.46 -2.89 -18.99
N PRO A 65 -3.78 -2.94 -19.25
CA PRO A 65 -4.79 -2.59 -18.24
C PRO A 65 -4.73 -3.40 -16.96
N LYS A 66 -4.22 -4.63 -17.02
CA LYS A 66 -4.04 -5.50 -15.85
C LYS A 66 -2.62 -5.42 -15.26
N GLY A 67 -1.73 -4.67 -15.90
CA GLY A 67 -0.31 -4.65 -15.61
C GLY A 67 0.47 -5.71 -16.38
N LEU A 68 1.77 -5.52 -16.46
CA LEU A 68 2.68 -6.28 -17.31
C LEU A 68 2.48 -7.80 -17.16
N SER A 69 2.22 -8.49 -18.26
CA SER A 69 1.95 -9.93 -18.28
C SER A 69 3.06 -10.74 -17.61
N SER A 70 4.33 -10.43 -17.91
CA SER A 70 5.47 -11.11 -17.28
C SER A 70 5.51 -10.94 -15.74
N ALA A 71 5.05 -9.79 -15.22
CA ALA A 71 4.97 -9.57 -13.78
C ALA A 71 3.79 -10.34 -13.16
N ARG A 72 2.64 -10.42 -13.85
CA ARG A 72 1.50 -11.25 -13.41
C ARG A 72 1.85 -12.73 -13.37
N LEU A 73 2.60 -13.23 -14.37
CA LEU A 73 3.14 -14.58 -14.38
C LEU A 73 4.08 -14.83 -13.20
N ALA A 74 5.01 -13.91 -12.92
CA ALA A 74 5.93 -14.03 -11.80
C ALA A 74 5.19 -14.08 -10.44
N VAL A 75 4.11 -13.30 -10.29
CA VAL A 75 3.24 -13.37 -9.10
C VAL A 75 2.53 -14.72 -9.00
N ALA A 76 1.98 -15.23 -10.09
CA ALA A 76 1.34 -16.55 -10.11
C ALA A 76 2.32 -17.67 -9.75
N ASP A 77 3.56 -17.60 -10.26
CA ASP A 77 4.62 -18.56 -9.95
C ASP A 77 5.03 -18.49 -8.47
N PHE A 78 5.12 -17.28 -7.89
CA PHE A 78 5.37 -17.11 -6.47
C PHE A 78 4.29 -17.81 -5.63
N TYR A 79 3.01 -17.61 -5.92
CA TYR A 79 1.92 -18.28 -5.22
C TYR A 79 1.93 -19.79 -5.42
N ARG A 80 2.26 -20.26 -6.63
CA ARG A 80 2.37 -21.70 -6.94
C ARG A 80 3.46 -22.37 -6.09
N ALA A 81 4.59 -21.70 -5.90
CA ALA A 81 5.66 -22.20 -5.00
C ALA A 81 5.21 -22.35 -3.53
N HIS A 82 4.14 -21.64 -3.14
CA HIS A 82 3.52 -21.72 -1.82
C HIS A 82 2.24 -22.60 -1.80
N GLY A 83 2.02 -23.40 -2.85
CA GLY A 83 0.90 -24.34 -2.93
C GLY A 83 -0.44 -23.72 -3.37
N ILE A 84 -0.43 -22.48 -3.85
CA ILE A 84 -1.62 -21.76 -4.29
C ILE A 84 -1.57 -21.57 -5.81
N THR A 85 -2.56 -22.10 -6.53
CA THR A 85 -2.66 -21.88 -7.98
C THR A 85 -3.56 -20.71 -8.27
N ILE A 86 -3.02 -19.70 -8.98
CA ILE A 86 -3.74 -18.50 -9.42
C ILE A 86 -3.59 -18.38 -10.93
N ASP A 87 -4.70 -18.11 -11.63
CA ASP A 87 -4.66 -17.75 -13.03
C ASP A 87 -4.08 -16.33 -13.17
N PRO A 88 -2.99 -16.12 -13.94
CA PRO A 88 -2.43 -14.80 -14.19
C PRO A 88 -3.44 -13.81 -14.81
N GLU A 89 -4.44 -14.32 -15.54
CA GLU A 89 -5.48 -13.47 -16.12
C GLU A 89 -6.49 -12.94 -15.08
N CYS A 90 -6.54 -13.52 -13.90
CA CYS A 90 -7.30 -13.02 -12.75
C CYS A 90 -6.51 -12.04 -11.87
N LEU A 91 -5.26 -11.72 -12.24
CA LEU A 91 -4.42 -10.77 -11.52
C LEU A 91 -4.49 -9.39 -12.16
N VAL A 92 -4.63 -8.38 -11.31
CA VAL A 92 -4.50 -6.97 -11.69
C VAL A 92 -3.42 -6.34 -10.81
N LEU A 93 -2.41 -5.77 -11.42
CA LEU A 93 -1.35 -5.05 -10.71
C LEU A 93 -1.76 -3.61 -10.49
N THR A 94 -1.55 -3.11 -9.29
CA THR A 94 -1.82 -1.73 -8.90
C THR A 94 -0.55 -1.08 -8.39
N SER A 95 -0.49 0.25 -8.42
CA SER A 95 0.67 1.00 -7.93
C SER A 95 0.81 0.91 -6.41
N SER A 96 -0.28 0.64 -5.70
CA SER A 96 -0.28 0.51 -4.24
C SER A 96 -1.52 -0.23 -3.75
N THR A 97 -1.46 -0.71 -2.51
CA THR A 97 -2.61 -1.28 -1.80
C THR A 97 -3.76 -0.26 -1.67
N SER A 98 -3.44 1.02 -1.48
CA SER A 98 -4.45 2.10 -1.40
C SER A 98 -5.22 2.25 -2.71
N GLU A 99 -4.54 2.17 -3.83
CA GLU A 99 -5.18 2.19 -5.16
C GLU A 99 -6.08 0.97 -5.35
N ALA A 100 -5.60 -0.22 -4.99
CA ALA A 100 -6.40 -1.44 -5.05
C ALA A 100 -7.69 -1.32 -4.23
N TYR A 101 -7.63 -0.82 -3.00
CA TYR A 101 -8.81 -0.57 -2.19
C TYR A 101 -9.75 0.47 -2.80
N SER A 102 -9.22 1.54 -3.37
CA SER A 102 -10.04 2.55 -4.06
C SER A 102 -10.80 1.96 -5.25
N PHE A 103 -10.17 1.07 -6.01
CA PHE A 103 -10.84 0.36 -7.10
C PHE A 103 -11.92 -0.57 -6.58
N LEU A 104 -11.62 -1.36 -5.54
CA LEU A 104 -12.57 -2.31 -4.96
C LEU A 104 -13.80 -1.60 -4.37
N PHE A 105 -13.61 -0.50 -3.64
CA PHE A 105 -14.74 0.23 -3.06
C PHE A 105 -15.67 0.78 -4.14
N ARG A 106 -15.10 1.39 -5.21
CA ARG A 106 -15.89 1.90 -6.32
C ARG A 106 -16.55 0.80 -7.18
N LEU A 107 -15.95 -0.38 -7.23
CA LEU A 107 -16.49 -1.51 -7.99
C LEU A 107 -17.61 -2.23 -7.25
N LEU A 108 -17.48 -2.35 -5.92
CA LEU A 108 -18.33 -3.24 -5.12
C LEU A 108 -19.38 -2.50 -4.29
N CYS A 109 -19.24 -1.19 -4.08
CA CYS A 109 -20.13 -0.40 -3.24
C CYS A 109 -20.81 0.71 -4.04
N ASN A 110 -22.10 0.88 -3.80
CA ASN A 110 -22.83 2.05 -4.24
C ASN A 110 -22.67 3.20 -3.22
N GLU A 111 -23.09 4.40 -3.62
CA GLU A 111 -23.16 5.55 -2.73
C GLU A 111 -23.94 5.22 -1.46
N ARG A 112 -23.39 5.58 -0.30
CA ARG A 112 -23.97 5.35 1.04
C ARG A 112 -24.00 3.89 1.52
N GLU A 113 -23.46 2.96 0.79
CA GLU A 113 -23.22 1.62 1.34
C GLU A 113 -22.04 1.61 2.31
N SER A 114 -21.99 0.59 3.16
CA SER A 114 -21.00 0.49 4.23
C SER A 114 -19.96 -0.58 3.93
N VAL A 115 -18.72 -0.28 4.21
CA VAL A 115 -17.62 -1.25 4.16
C VAL A 115 -17.27 -1.66 5.58
N LEU A 116 -17.27 -2.96 5.86
CA LEU A 116 -16.83 -3.51 7.14
C LEU A 116 -15.31 -3.65 7.14
N VAL A 117 -14.64 -2.97 8.06
CA VAL A 117 -13.19 -3.01 8.21
C VAL A 117 -12.79 -3.48 9.62
N PRO A 118 -11.71 -4.26 9.77
CA PRO A 118 -11.21 -4.64 11.09
C PRO A 118 -10.68 -3.41 11.85
N LYS A 119 -10.67 -3.48 13.18
CA LYS A 119 -10.10 -2.43 14.04
C LYS A 119 -9.33 -3.08 15.19
N PRO A 120 -8.04 -2.78 15.40
CA PRO A 120 -7.18 -1.88 14.60
C PRO A 120 -6.85 -2.46 13.22
N SER A 121 -6.61 -1.59 12.24
CA SER A 121 -6.25 -1.98 10.89
C SER A 121 -5.55 -0.83 10.14
N TYR A 122 -5.57 -0.88 8.81
CA TYR A 122 -4.94 0.08 7.93
C TYR A 122 -5.51 1.50 8.16
N PRO A 123 -4.68 2.48 8.54
CA PRO A 123 -5.16 3.80 8.96
C PRO A 123 -5.95 4.56 7.91
N LEU A 124 -5.66 4.32 6.62
CA LEU A 124 -6.28 5.06 5.51
C LEU A 124 -7.66 4.53 5.09
N PHE A 125 -8.19 3.46 5.68
CA PHE A 125 -9.50 2.93 5.27
C PHE A 125 -10.61 3.98 5.32
N ASN A 126 -10.68 4.77 6.39
CA ASN A 126 -11.69 5.81 6.52
C ASN A 126 -11.59 6.86 5.41
N ASP A 127 -10.37 7.25 5.06
CA ASP A 127 -10.13 8.27 4.04
C ASP A 127 -10.40 7.72 2.64
N LEU A 128 -10.01 6.48 2.37
CA LEU A 128 -10.28 5.79 1.11
C LEU A 128 -11.78 5.58 0.90
N CYS A 129 -12.53 5.20 1.94
CA CYS A 129 -13.99 5.10 1.87
C CYS A 129 -14.63 6.46 1.54
N ARG A 130 -14.21 7.54 2.22
CA ARG A 130 -14.71 8.89 1.96
C ARG A 130 -14.40 9.42 0.56
N LEU A 131 -13.26 9.01 0.00
CA LEU A 131 -12.87 9.39 -1.36
C LEU A 131 -13.61 8.60 -2.44
N SER A 132 -14.20 7.49 -2.07
CA SER A 132 -14.91 6.61 -3.01
C SER A 132 -16.42 6.84 -3.03
N ASP A 133 -16.94 7.80 -2.24
CA ASP A 133 -18.33 8.13 -1.94
C ASP A 133 -18.96 7.16 -0.94
#